data_b0597d0e3d7b91143e51243a46139816
#
_entry.id   b0597d0e3d7b91143e51243a46139816
#
_cell.length_a   1.000
_cell.length_b   1.000
_cell.length_c   1.000
_cell.angle_alpha   90.00
_cell.angle_beta   90.00
_cell.angle_gamma   90.00
#
_symmetry.space_group_name_H-M   'P 1'
#
loop_
_entity.id
_entity.type
_entity.pdbx_description
1 polymer ?
#
loop_
_entity_poly.entity_id
_entity_poly.type
_entity_poly.pdbx_seq_one_letter_code
_entity_poly.pdbx_strand_id
1 'polypeptide(L)'
;MKNIFIMCNGRTGSTLLTGHFPRSEEMCNVWEFWSMHTPQFWNTIRSIKEAGNGELPKSFIEFMSNVYDVRQTNRGLKAVREKFPYTLDMLSDAIEVIEKNKNFKYFMHKNISHANTLGGWTQGDIIKTADVVIVNYRKSILDCWISNARASESKIWISKEYVKEYDEKTYWQKWKFLKFSKDYQLQYENIKRAIKKHNKPHIVIEYETLCKQPDSCKYIADKLKEVGITDIKLKKPDMVKQSTQREHYDDTFKTYHARAFREHYHDIKKYTSYKF
;
A
#
# COMPACT_ATOMS: atom_id res chain seq x y z
N MET A 1 -10.34 -6.81 -19.43
CA MET A 1 -9.16 -6.26 -18.68
C MET A 1 -8.87 -7.14 -17.48
N LYS A 2 -7.58 -7.39 -17.12
CA LYS A 2 -7.25 -8.13 -15.87
C LYS A 2 -7.02 -7.17 -14.70
N ASN A 3 -7.60 -7.50 -13.55
CA ASN A 3 -7.51 -6.71 -12.32
C ASN A 3 -6.37 -7.23 -11.44
N ILE A 4 -5.31 -6.45 -11.30
CA ILE A 4 -4.12 -6.77 -10.50
C ILE A 4 -4.15 -5.94 -9.22
N PHE A 5 -4.26 -6.58 -8.06
CA PHE A 5 -4.36 -5.88 -6.79
C PHE A 5 -3.13 -6.14 -5.93
N ILE A 6 -2.46 -5.06 -5.53
CA ILE A 6 -1.37 -5.11 -4.56
C ILE A 6 -1.95 -4.99 -3.15
N MET A 7 -1.90 -6.08 -2.40
CA MET A 7 -2.33 -6.15 -1.00
C MET A 7 -1.11 -5.97 -0.10
N CYS A 8 -1.15 -4.99 0.79
CA CYS A 8 -0.01 -4.65 1.63
C CYS A 8 -0.43 -3.98 2.94
N ASN A 9 0.52 -3.90 3.87
CA ASN A 9 0.45 -2.98 5.02
C ASN A 9 1.20 -1.68 4.73
N GLY A 10 0.99 -0.67 5.55
CA GLY A 10 1.80 0.54 5.51
C GLY A 10 3.28 0.24 5.77
N ARG A 11 4.18 0.98 5.11
CA ARG A 11 5.65 0.91 5.28
C ARG A 11 6.30 -0.40 4.84
N THR A 12 5.63 -1.18 4.02
CA THR A 12 6.16 -2.44 3.44
C THR A 12 6.88 -2.25 2.11
N GLY A 13 7.20 -1.01 1.73
CA GLY A 13 7.77 -0.71 0.41
C GLY A 13 6.78 -0.83 -0.74
N SER A 14 5.49 -0.83 -0.45
CA SER A 14 4.43 -0.96 -1.46
C SER A 14 4.44 0.17 -2.50
N THR A 15 4.86 1.38 -2.11
CA THR A 15 5.03 2.50 -3.05
C THR A 15 6.17 2.24 -4.03
N LEU A 16 7.29 1.65 -3.55
CA LEU A 16 8.38 1.20 -4.40
C LEU A 16 7.89 0.14 -5.40
N LEU A 17 7.17 -0.88 -4.92
CA LEU A 17 6.63 -1.93 -5.77
C LEU A 17 5.64 -1.35 -6.80
N THR A 18 4.69 -0.51 -6.38
CA THR A 18 3.71 0.12 -7.28
C THR A 18 4.39 0.99 -8.35
N GLY A 19 5.52 1.63 -8.01
CA GLY A 19 6.30 2.43 -8.93
C GLY A 19 6.92 1.65 -10.10
N HIS A 20 7.03 0.32 -10.02
CA HIS A 20 7.45 -0.52 -11.14
C HIS A 20 6.38 -0.68 -12.21
N PHE A 21 5.14 -0.33 -11.93
CA PHE A 21 4.01 -0.47 -12.84
C PHE A 21 3.62 0.92 -13.39
N PRO A 22 4.26 1.39 -14.48
CA PRO A 22 3.96 2.69 -15.05
C PRO A 22 2.56 2.71 -15.64
N ARG A 23 1.93 3.86 -15.65
CA ARG A 23 0.77 4.08 -16.50
C ARG A 23 1.21 4.00 -17.95
N SER A 24 0.44 3.32 -18.77
CA SER A 24 0.68 3.16 -20.20
C SER A 24 -0.64 2.96 -20.93
N GLU A 25 -0.60 2.84 -22.26
CA GLU A 25 -1.78 2.50 -23.06
C GLU A 25 -2.40 1.14 -22.68
N GLU A 26 -1.60 0.24 -22.10
CA GLU A 26 -2.02 -1.10 -21.72
C GLU A 26 -2.32 -1.24 -20.20
N MET A 27 -1.87 -0.27 -19.37
CA MET A 27 -1.92 -0.33 -17.91
C MET A 27 -2.58 0.89 -17.30
N CYS A 28 -3.78 0.73 -16.76
CA CYS A 28 -4.42 1.72 -15.91
C CYS A 28 -4.00 1.49 -14.45
N ASN A 29 -3.00 2.24 -13.97
CA ASN A 29 -2.55 2.20 -12.58
C ASN A 29 -3.14 3.39 -11.82
N VAL A 30 -4.09 3.12 -10.93
CA VAL A 30 -4.75 4.15 -10.11
C VAL A 30 -4.15 4.29 -8.71
N TRP A 31 -3.02 3.65 -8.45
CA TRP A 31 -2.32 3.70 -7.17
C TRP A 31 -3.18 3.22 -6.00
N GLU A 32 -3.48 4.12 -5.06
CA GLU A 32 -4.27 3.84 -3.85
C GLU A 32 -5.73 4.23 -4.07
N PHE A 33 -6.54 3.32 -4.58
CA PHE A 33 -7.94 3.58 -4.90
C PHE A 33 -8.72 4.13 -3.70
N TRP A 34 -8.51 3.55 -2.52
CA TRP A 34 -9.16 3.97 -1.28
C TRP A 34 -8.26 4.80 -0.36
N SER A 35 -7.38 5.62 -0.91
CA SER A 35 -6.51 6.43 -0.08
C SER A 35 -7.30 7.43 0.77
N MET A 36 -6.88 7.52 2.04
CA MET A 36 -7.39 8.51 2.98
C MET A 36 -6.74 9.89 2.81
N HIS A 37 -5.64 9.95 2.05
CA HIS A 37 -4.88 11.16 1.86
C HIS A 37 -5.41 11.95 0.66
N THR A 38 -5.72 13.23 0.87
CA THR A 38 -6.30 14.11 -0.13
C THR A 38 -5.56 14.11 -1.47
N PRO A 39 -4.21 14.21 -1.52
CA PRO A 39 -3.50 14.18 -2.80
C PRO A 39 -3.66 12.87 -3.57
N GLN A 40 -3.61 11.73 -2.87
CA GLN A 40 -3.75 10.42 -3.51
C GLN A 40 -5.19 10.19 -4.00
N PHE A 41 -6.17 10.63 -3.24
CA PHE A 41 -7.58 10.61 -3.64
C PHE A 41 -7.78 11.36 -4.97
N TRP A 42 -7.33 12.60 -5.07
CA TRP A 42 -7.47 13.40 -6.30
C TRP A 42 -6.68 12.79 -7.46
N ASN A 43 -5.53 12.20 -7.21
CA ASN A 43 -4.77 11.47 -8.23
C ASN A 43 -5.54 10.24 -8.74
N THR A 44 -6.24 9.52 -7.86
CA THR A 44 -7.10 8.39 -8.24
C THR A 44 -8.24 8.86 -9.12
N ILE A 45 -8.97 9.91 -8.71
CA ILE A 45 -10.06 10.51 -9.51
C ILE A 45 -9.56 10.93 -10.89
N ARG A 46 -8.45 11.66 -10.95
CA ARG A 46 -7.85 12.08 -12.23
C ARG A 46 -7.52 10.87 -13.10
N SER A 47 -6.94 9.83 -12.53
CA SER A 47 -6.55 8.62 -13.25
C SER A 47 -7.76 7.91 -13.86
N ILE A 48 -8.85 7.79 -13.10
CA ILE A 48 -10.09 7.17 -13.57
C ILE A 48 -10.70 8.03 -14.67
N LYS A 49 -10.77 9.35 -14.49
CA LYS A 49 -11.28 10.29 -15.49
C LYS A 49 -10.48 10.23 -16.80
N GLU A 50 -9.14 10.25 -16.72
CA GLU A 50 -8.27 10.12 -17.89
C GLU A 50 -8.45 8.76 -18.59
N ALA A 51 -8.50 7.67 -17.84
CA ALA A 51 -8.73 6.33 -18.36
C ALA A 51 -10.13 6.16 -18.95
N GLY A 52 -11.15 6.83 -18.42
CA GLY A 52 -12.52 6.84 -18.88
C GLY A 52 -12.83 7.89 -19.96
N ASN A 53 -11.81 8.45 -20.66
CA ASN A 53 -12.00 9.49 -21.69
C ASN A 53 -12.77 10.74 -21.20
N GLY A 54 -12.57 11.12 -19.97
CA GLY A 54 -13.24 12.26 -19.34
C GLY A 54 -14.49 11.88 -18.54
N GLU A 55 -14.97 10.65 -18.66
CA GLU A 55 -16.09 10.12 -17.87
C GLU A 55 -15.63 9.73 -16.46
N LEU A 56 -16.53 9.95 -15.50
CA LEU A 56 -16.44 9.43 -14.14
C LEU A 56 -17.67 8.60 -13.84
N PRO A 57 -17.51 7.50 -13.09
CA PRO A 57 -18.64 6.72 -12.62
C PRO A 57 -19.63 7.60 -11.80
N LYS A 58 -20.92 7.31 -11.92
CA LYS A 58 -21.96 8.04 -11.17
C LYS A 58 -21.71 8.03 -9.66
N SER A 59 -21.32 6.90 -9.13
CA SER A 59 -20.95 6.74 -7.71
C SER A 59 -19.82 7.67 -7.26
N PHE A 60 -18.83 7.95 -8.14
CA PHE A 60 -17.78 8.94 -7.87
C PHE A 60 -18.30 10.37 -7.93
N ILE A 61 -19.17 10.68 -8.87
CA ILE A 61 -19.80 12.02 -8.99
C ILE A 61 -20.63 12.31 -7.75
N GLU A 62 -21.43 11.36 -7.30
CA GLU A 62 -22.22 11.47 -6.08
C GLU A 62 -21.34 11.61 -4.83
N PHE A 63 -20.28 10.81 -4.73
CA PHE A 63 -19.32 10.94 -3.64
C PHE A 63 -18.64 12.32 -3.66
N MET A 64 -18.19 12.79 -4.83
CA MET A 64 -17.50 14.08 -4.98
C MET A 64 -18.41 15.26 -4.63
N SER A 65 -19.69 15.23 -4.98
CA SER A 65 -20.64 16.30 -4.61
C SER A 65 -20.74 16.45 -3.10
N ASN A 66 -20.70 15.34 -2.35
CA ASN A 66 -20.68 15.36 -0.90
C ASN A 66 -19.34 15.81 -0.28
N VAL A 67 -18.22 15.63 -1.02
CA VAL A 67 -16.86 16.04 -0.59
C VAL A 67 -16.63 17.54 -0.86
N TYR A 68 -17.23 18.08 -1.90
CA TYR A 68 -17.03 19.47 -2.32
C TYR A 68 -17.54 20.48 -1.29
N ASP A 69 -18.61 20.16 -0.57
CA ASP A 69 -19.19 20.99 0.48
C ASP A 69 -18.38 20.98 1.78
N VAL A 70 -17.49 19.99 1.93
CA VAL A 70 -16.68 19.84 3.13
C VAL A 70 -15.26 20.31 2.79
N ARG A 71 -14.99 21.59 2.97
CA ARG A 71 -13.67 22.19 2.74
C ARG A 71 -12.53 21.32 3.28
N GLN A 72 -11.85 20.73 2.37
CA GLN A 72 -10.52 20.14 2.23
C GLN A 72 -9.60 19.99 3.47
N THR A 73 -10.14 19.80 4.63
CA THR A 73 -9.36 19.39 5.80
C THR A 73 -9.39 17.88 5.93
N ASN A 74 -8.31 17.27 6.42
CA ASN A 74 -8.29 15.82 6.72
C ASN A 74 -9.44 15.41 7.66
N ARG A 75 -9.92 16.31 8.51
CA ARG A 75 -11.10 16.11 9.38
C ARG A 75 -12.40 16.10 8.56
N GLY A 76 -12.53 16.98 7.58
CA GLY A 76 -13.69 17.04 6.71
C GLY A 76 -13.84 15.79 5.86
N LEU A 77 -12.76 15.30 5.22
CA LEU A 77 -12.79 14.05 4.47
C LEU A 77 -13.13 12.83 5.35
N LYS A 78 -12.67 12.82 6.60
CA LYS A 78 -13.03 11.76 7.53
C LYS A 78 -14.54 11.77 7.84
N ALA A 79 -15.11 12.93 8.12
CA ALA A 79 -16.53 13.09 8.41
C ALA A 79 -17.40 12.72 7.19
N VAL A 80 -16.98 13.10 5.96
CA VAL A 80 -17.68 12.68 4.74
C VAL A 80 -17.67 11.16 4.59
N ARG A 81 -16.54 10.51 4.85
CA ARG A 81 -16.42 9.04 4.75
C ARG A 81 -17.20 8.29 5.80
N GLU A 82 -17.34 8.83 7.00
CA GLU A 82 -18.20 8.26 8.03
C GLU A 82 -19.67 8.29 7.60
N LYS A 83 -20.07 9.32 6.85
CA LYS A 83 -21.42 9.49 6.33
C LYS A 83 -21.63 8.81 4.97
N PHE A 84 -20.63 8.84 4.10
CA PHE A 84 -20.62 8.27 2.75
C PHE A 84 -19.37 7.39 2.58
N PRO A 85 -19.38 6.15 3.08
CA PRO A 85 -18.23 5.27 2.96
C PRO A 85 -17.99 4.92 1.49
N TYR A 86 -16.71 4.78 1.13
CA TYR A 86 -16.36 4.15 -0.15
C TYR A 86 -16.95 2.75 -0.19
N THR A 87 -17.59 2.40 -1.29
CA THR A 87 -18.17 1.09 -1.50
C THR A 87 -17.35 0.26 -2.48
N LEU A 88 -17.51 -1.05 -2.44
CA LEU A 88 -16.93 -1.92 -3.48
C LEU A 88 -17.53 -1.63 -4.84
N ASP A 89 -18.79 -1.16 -4.87
CA ASP A 89 -19.46 -0.79 -6.11
C ASP A 89 -18.73 0.34 -6.82
N MET A 90 -18.16 1.31 -6.08
CA MET A 90 -17.32 2.35 -6.69
C MET A 90 -16.12 1.78 -7.45
N LEU A 91 -15.49 0.69 -6.95
CA LEU A 91 -14.41 0.02 -7.68
C LEU A 91 -14.94 -0.66 -8.93
N SER A 92 -16.04 -1.38 -8.82
CA SER A 92 -16.68 -2.05 -9.95
C SER A 92 -17.12 -1.06 -11.02
N ASP A 93 -17.73 0.06 -10.63
CA ASP A 93 -18.14 1.14 -11.52
C ASP A 93 -16.93 1.78 -12.23
N ALA A 94 -15.82 1.98 -11.51
CA ALA A 94 -14.60 2.53 -12.11
C ALA A 94 -14.00 1.58 -13.15
N ILE A 95 -13.95 0.28 -12.84
CA ILE A 95 -13.47 -0.76 -13.76
C ILE A 95 -14.36 -0.77 -15.00
N GLU A 96 -15.69 -0.75 -14.85
CA GLU A 96 -16.63 -0.76 -15.96
C GLU A 96 -16.48 0.44 -16.90
N VAL A 97 -16.33 1.65 -16.35
CA VAL A 97 -16.11 2.86 -17.17
C VAL A 97 -14.78 2.78 -17.92
N ILE A 98 -13.74 2.30 -17.27
CA ILE A 98 -12.42 2.15 -17.91
C ILE A 98 -12.47 1.09 -19.03
N GLU A 99 -13.13 -0.04 -18.81
CA GLU A 99 -13.28 -1.10 -19.80
C GLU A 99 -14.05 -0.65 -21.05
N LYS A 100 -15.09 0.15 -20.87
CA LYS A 100 -15.90 0.68 -21.99
C LYS A 100 -15.12 1.61 -22.91
N ASN A 101 -14.15 2.33 -22.37
CA ASN A 101 -13.52 3.46 -23.06
C ASN A 101 -12.10 3.21 -23.55
N LYS A 102 -11.45 2.10 -23.14
CA LYS A 102 -10.04 1.85 -23.45
C LYS A 102 -9.71 0.37 -23.66
N ASN A 103 -8.67 0.16 -24.43
CA ASN A 103 -8.09 -1.17 -24.69
C ASN A 103 -7.04 -1.53 -23.61
N PHE A 104 -7.26 -1.13 -22.37
CA PHE A 104 -6.36 -1.53 -21.30
C PHE A 104 -6.39 -3.06 -21.11
N LYS A 105 -5.20 -3.66 -21.07
CA LYS A 105 -5.05 -5.07 -20.71
C LYS A 105 -5.14 -5.26 -19.21
N TYR A 106 -4.67 -4.26 -18.44
CA TYR A 106 -4.50 -4.33 -16.98
C TYR A 106 -5.08 -3.11 -16.28
N PHE A 107 -5.83 -3.37 -15.22
CA PHE A 107 -6.18 -2.38 -14.21
C PHE A 107 -5.43 -2.74 -12.92
N MET A 108 -4.76 -1.78 -12.33
CA MET A 108 -4.00 -2.02 -11.12
C MET A 108 -4.28 -0.98 -10.04
N HIS A 109 -4.44 -1.46 -8.82
CA HIS A 109 -4.42 -0.61 -7.65
C HIS A 109 -3.71 -1.27 -6.47
N LYS A 110 -3.24 -0.42 -5.56
CA LYS A 110 -2.66 -0.81 -4.29
C LYS A 110 -3.68 -0.62 -3.18
N ASN A 111 -3.81 -1.62 -2.33
CA ASN A 111 -4.66 -1.57 -1.15
C ASN A 111 -3.83 -1.69 0.12
N ILE A 112 -3.91 -0.66 0.96
CA ILE A 112 -3.28 -0.66 2.28
C ILE A 112 -4.33 -1.10 3.29
N SER A 113 -4.10 -2.22 3.94
CA SER A 113 -5.08 -2.94 4.76
C SER A 113 -5.77 -2.13 5.86
N HIS A 114 -5.08 -1.17 6.46
CA HIS A 114 -5.67 -0.33 7.50
C HIS A 114 -6.56 0.81 6.96
N ALA A 115 -6.50 1.07 5.65
CA ALA A 115 -7.39 2.06 5.01
C ALA A 115 -8.81 1.53 4.80
N ASN A 116 -9.02 0.22 4.97
CA ASN A 116 -10.25 -0.48 4.58
C ASN A 116 -11.33 -0.51 5.66
N THR A 117 -11.06 -0.05 6.86
CA THR A 117 -11.97 -0.21 7.99
C THR A 117 -13.17 0.75 7.97
N LEU A 118 -13.23 1.68 7.02
CA LEU A 118 -14.24 2.72 7.01
C LEU A 118 -15.50 2.40 6.21
N GLY A 119 -15.48 1.35 5.39
CA GLY A 119 -16.60 1.00 4.50
C GLY A 119 -17.37 -0.26 4.88
N GLY A 120 -17.04 -0.89 6.01
CA GLY A 120 -17.71 -2.13 6.43
C GLY A 120 -17.33 -3.38 5.63
N TRP A 121 -16.48 -3.28 4.60
CA TRP A 121 -16.03 -4.39 3.78
C TRP A 121 -14.63 -4.89 4.19
N THR A 122 -14.40 -6.16 3.91
CA THR A 122 -13.18 -6.87 4.33
C THR A 122 -12.14 -6.92 3.20
N GLN A 123 -10.91 -7.26 3.55
CA GLN A 123 -9.88 -7.57 2.53
C GLN A 123 -10.33 -8.72 1.61
N GLY A 124 -11.17 -9.63 2.13
CA GLY A 124 -11.73 -10.72 1.36
C GLY A 124 -12.63 -10.25 0.23
N ASP A 125 -13.42 -9.21 0.48
CA ASP A 125 -14.32 -8.65 -0.53
C ASP A 125 -13.53 -8.01 -1.68
N ILE A 126 -12.43 -7.32 -1.36
CA ILE A 126 -11.53 -6.76 -2.39
C ILE A 126 -10.83 -7.88 -3.18
N ILE A 127 -10.27 -8.86 -2.49
CA ILE A 127 -9.57 -9.98 -3.12
C ILE A 127 -10.50 -10.77 -4.05
N LYS A 128 -11.79 -10.87 -3.70
CA LYS A 128 -12.80 -11.52 -4.55
C LYS A 128 -12.87 -10.89 -5.94
N THR A 129 -12.71 -9.58 -6.07
CA THR A 129 -12.79 -8.86 -7.36
C THR A 129 -11.48 -8.85 -8.15
N ALA A 130 -10.36 -9.27 -7.55
CA ALA A 130 -9.08 -9.36 -8.24
C ALA A 130 -9.02 -10.59 -9.17
N ASP A 131 -8.33 -10.47 -10.31
CA ASP A 131 -7.90 -11.61 -11.12
C ASP A 131 -6.57 -12.15 -10.64
N VAL A 132 -5.66 -11.25 -10.23
CA VAL A 132 -4.36 -11.59 -9.66
C VAL A 132 -4.10 -10.73 -8.43
N VAL A 133 -3.58 -11.35 -7.38
CA VAL A 133 -3.18 -10.68 -6.14
C VAL A 133 -1.66 -10.66 -6.01
N ILE A 134 -1.09 -9.49 -5.83
CA ILE A 134 0.31 -9.31 -5.44
C ILE A 134 0.34 -9.02 -3.95
N VAL A 135 0.87 -9.94 -3.16
CA VAL A 135 1.05 -9.72 -1.72
C VAL A 135 2.42 -9.10 -1.50
N ASN A 136 2.44 -7.86 -1.06
CA ASN A 136 3.69 -7.19 -0.71
C ASN A 136 3.83 -7.09 0.80
N TYR A 137 4.87 -7.70 1.36
CA TYR A 137 5.13 -7.66 2.78
C TYR A 137 6.60 -7.33 3.08
N ARG A 138 6.85 -6.94 4.30
CA ARG A 138 8.18 -6.73 4.85
C ARG A 138 8.42 -7.73 5.96
N LYS A 139 9.53 -8.47 5.87
CA LYS A 139 9.88 -9.50 6.84
C LYS A 139 10.14 -8.91 8.23
N SER A 140 10.84 -7.80 8.29
CA SER A 140 11.11 -7.09 9.53
C SER A 140 9.93 -6.20 9.94
N ILE A 141 9.09 -6.70 10.85
CA ILE A 141 7.99 -5.92 11.43
C ILE A 141 8.52 -4.72 12.23
N LEU A 142 9.66 -4.91 12.89
CA LEU A 142 10.31 -3.86 13.67
C LEU A 142 10.68 -2.66 12.78
N ASP A 143 11.28 -2.93 11.61
CA ASP A 143 11.61 -1.86 10.66
C ASP A 143 10.36 -1.18 10.08
N CYS A 144 9.25 -1.93 9.90
CA CYS A 144 7.97 -1.33 9.52
C CYS A 144 7.48 -0.37 10.59
N TRP A 145 7.51 -0.80 11.84
CA TRP A 145 7.05 0.01 12.98
C TRP A 145 7.89 1.28 13.14
N ILE A 146 9.21 1.17 13.09
CA ILE A 146 10.15 2.29 13.14
C ILE A 146 9.86 3.28 12.00
N SER A 147 9.75 2.77 10.77
CA SER A 147 9.46 3.59 9.60
C SER A 147 8.09 4.30 9.70
N ASN A 148 7.10 3.65 10.33
CA ASN A 148 5.78 4.24 10.55
C ASN A 148 5.82 5.34 11.62
N ALA A 149 6.52 5.10 12.73
CA ALA A 149 6.71 6.06 13.79
C ALA A 149 7.38 7.34 13.26
N ARG A 150 8.47 7.21 12.50
CA ARG A 150 9.15 8.34 11.85
C ARG A 150 8.26 9.13 10.91
N ALA A 151 7.55 8.45 10.00
CA ALA A 151 6.65 9.13 9.09
C ALA A 151 5.54 9.88 9.84
N SER A 152 5.08 9.34 10.95
CA SER A 152 4.06 9.98 11.80
C SER A 152 4.57 11.24 12.48
N GLU A 153 5.82 11.27 12.88
CA GLU A 153 6.45 12.43 13.54
C GLU A 153 6.88 13.50 12.55
N SER A 154 7.65 13.12 11.54
CA SER A 154 8.15 14.04 10.50
C SER A 154 7.05 14.55 9.57
N LYS A 155 5.90 13.86 9.51
CA LYS A 155 4.84 14.04 8.50
C LYS A 155 5.30 13.77 7.06
N ILE A 156 6.50 13.21 6.87
CA ILE A 156 7.07 12.84 5.58
C ILE A 156 6.82 11.35 5.35
N TRP A 157 5.85 11.03 4.51
CA TRP A 157 5.46 9.65 4.20
C TRP A 157 6.17 9.08 2.97
N ILE A 158 6.51 9.95 2.03
CA ILE A 158 7.22 9.62 0.79
C ILE A 158 8.23 10.73 0.56
N SER A 159 9.51 10.40 0.39
CA SER A 159 10.54 11.35 0.02
C SER A 159 11.31 10.85 -1.19
N LYS A 160 11.57 11.75 -2.14
CA LYS A 160 12.50 11.54 -3.24
C LYS A 160 13.94 11.90 -2.83
N GLU A 161 14.07 12.68 -1.77
CA GLU A 161 15.34 13.17 -1.24
C GLU A 161 15.61 12.56 0.13
N TYR A 162 16.89 12.44 0.46
CA TYR A 162 17.33 11.99 1.78
C TYR A 162 17.07 13.10 2.80
N VAL A 163 16.27 12.82 3.82
CA VAL A 163 16.06 13.73 4.93
C VAL A 163 17.16 13.50 5.96
N LYS A 164 18.15 14.39 5.96
CA LYS A 164 19.38 14.27 6.76
C LYS A 164 19.19 14.60 8.25
N GLU A 165 18.25 15.47 8.58
CA GLU A 165 18.02 15.92 9.95
C GLU A 165 16.70 15.38 10.48
N TYR A 166 16.81 14.64 11.56
CA TYR A 166 15.69 14.08 12.26
C TYR A 166 15.89 14.23 13.77
N ASP A 167 15.02 15.01 14.39
CA ASP A 167 15.01 15.16 15.86
C ASP A 167 14.31 13.93 16.46
N GLU A 168 15.09 13.03 17.05
CA GLU A 168 14.60 11.74 17.51
C GLU A 168 13.87 11.85 18.83
N LYS A 169 12.58 12.05 18.76
CA LYS A 169 11.67 11.95 19.92
C LYS A 169 10.76 10.73 19.87
N THR A 170 11.04 9.75 18.98
CA THR A 170 10.25 8.52 18.93
C THR A 170 10.56 7.63 20.11
N TYR A 171 9.78 7.78 21.17
CA TYR A 171 9.92 6.95 22.35
C TYR A 171 9.49 5.51 22.04
N TRP A 172 10.39 4.56 22.32
CA TRP A 172 10.06 3.16 22.34
C TRP A 172 8.92 2.88 23.32
N GLN A 173 7.85 2.29 22.82
CA GLN A 173 6.72 1.86 23.64
C GLN A 173 6.40 0.40 23.31
N LYS A 174 6.86 -0.53 24.16
CA LYS A 174 6.69 -1.98 24.01
C LYS A 174 5.25 -2.36 23.63
N TRP A 175 4.27 -1.82 24.33
CA TRP A 175 2.86 -2.17 24.12
C TRP A 175 2.33 -1.69 22.75
N LYS A 176 2.77 -0.51 22.27
CA LYS A 176 2.40 -0.02 20.93
C LYS A 176 3.02 -0.88 19.83
N PHE A 177 4.29 -1.27 20.02
CA PHE A 177 4.94 -2.19 19.09
C PHE A 177 4.25 -3.55 19.06
N LEU A 178 3.94 -4.14 20.21
CA LEU A 178 3.27 -5.44 20.28
C LEU A 178 1.88 -5.40 19.63
N LYS A 179 1.12 -4.32 19.85
CA LYS A 179 -0.16 -4.11 19.16
C LYS A 179 0.04 -4.02 17.66
N PHE A 180 0.96 -3.17 17.21
CA PHE A 180 1.27 -3.02 15.78
C PHE A 180 1.67 -4.36 15.15
N SER A 181 2.52 -5.14 15.81
CA SER A 181 2.98 -6.43 15.32
C SER A 181 1.85 -7.45 15.20
N LYS A 182 0.97 -7.52 16.20
CA LYS A 182 -0.22 -8.39 16.16
C LYS A 182 -1.17 -8.00 15.04
N ASP A 183 -1.45 -6.71 14.89
CA ASP A 183 -2.30 -6.19 13.82
C ASP A 183 -1.68 -6.49 12.45
N TYR A 184 -0.36 -6.31 12.30
CA TYR A 184 0.38 -6.62 11.08
C TYR A 184 0.24 -8.09 10.69
N GLN A 185 0.49 -9.00 11.62
CA GLN A 185 0.39 -10.45 11.38
C GLN A 185 -1.04 -10.86 11.04
N LEU A 186 -2.02 -10.39 11.82
CA LEU A 186 -3.44 -10.70 11.59
C LEU A 186 -3.91 -10.28 10.20
N GLN A 187 -3.46 -9.13 9.71
CA GLN A 187 -3.84 -8.64 8.39
C GLN A 187 -3.32 -9.55 7.28
N TYR A 188 -2.09 -10.03 7.36
CA TYR A 188 -1.55 -10.95 6.36
C TYR A 188 -2.18 -12.35 6.46
N GLU A 189 -2.52 -12.81 7.65
CA GLU A 189 -3.29 -14.06 7.80
C GLU A 189 -4.71 -13.92 7.22
N ASN A 190 -5.33 -12.74 7.31
CA ASN A 190 -6.60 -12.46 6.64
C ASN A 190 -6.45 -12.47 5.11
N ILE A 191 -5.39 -11.88 4.58
CA ILE A 191 -5.07 -11.93 3.14
C ILE A 191 -4.88 -13.38 2.67
N LYS A 192 -4.09 -14.19 3.38
CA LYS A 192 -3.91 -15.63 3.08
C LYS A 192 -5.22 -16.37 3.02
N ARG A 193 -6.04 -16.20 4.07
CA ARG A 193 -7.37 -16.85 4.15
C ARG A 193 -8.28 -16.43 3.00
N ALA A 194 -8.29 -15.15 2.63
CA ALA A 194 -9.10 -14.64 1.54
C ALA A 194 -8.63 -15.17 0.17
N ILE A 195 -7.32 -15.18 -0.09
CA ILE A 195 -6.73 -15.76 -1.29
C ILE A 195 -7.15 -17.23 -1.43
N LYS A 196 -7.00 -18.02 -0.36
CA LYS A 196 -7.40 -19.43 -0.33
C LYS A 196 -8.91 -19.59 -0.53
N LYS A 197 -9.73 -18.81 0.18
CA LYS A 197 -11.20 -18.87 0.10
C LYS A 197 -11.72 -18.61 -1.32
N HIS A 198 -11.11 -17.66 -2.03
CA HIS A 198 -11.54 -17.25 -3.36
C HIS A 198 -10.70 -17.88 -4.49
N ASN A 199 -9.79 -18.81 -4.16
CA ASN A 199 -8.89 -19.50 -5.09
C ASN A 199 -8.20 -18.54 -6.08
N LYS A 200 -7.62 -17.43 -5.55
CA LYS A 200 -7.02 -16.39 -6.40
C LYS A 200 -5.58 -16.70 -6.77
N PRO A 201 -5.21 -16.60 -8.06
CA PRO A 201 -3.81 -16.56 -8.48
C PRO A 201 -3.09 -15.44 -7.73
N HIS A 202 -1.92 -15.75 -7.16
CA HIS A 202 -1.17 -14.75 -6.41
C HIS A 202 0.33 -14.96 -6.47
N ILE A 203 1.06 -13.86 -6.31
CA ILE A 203 2.49 -13.86 -6.09
C ILE A 203 2.81 -13.12 -4.79
N VAL A 204 3.95 -13.48 -4.20
CA VAL A 204 4.42 -12.88 -2.95
C VAL A 204 5.73 -12.15 -3.22
N ILE A 205 5.76 -10.87 -2.90
CA ILE A 205 6.93 -10.00 -3.02
C ILE A 205 7.37 -9.56 -1.63
N GLU A 206 8.48 -10.12 -1.16
CA GLU A 206 9.15 -9.68 0.06
C GLU A 206 9.98 -8.44 -0.22
N TYR A 207 9.78 -7.37 0.54
CA TYR A 207 10.47 -6.10 0.35
C TYR A 207 12.00 -6.23 0.41
N GLU A 208 12.52 -6.96 1.40
CA GLU A 208 13.95 -7.16 1.58
C GLU A 208 14.57 -7.91 0.41
N THR A 209 13.84 -8.87 -0.15
CA THR A 209 14.26 -9.61 -1.34
C THR A 209 14.24 -8.72 -2.57
N LEU A 210 13.15 -7.98 -2.79
CA LEU A 210 13.03 -7.03 -3.90
C LEU A 210 14.17 -6.01 -3.90
N CYS A 211 14.50 -5.48 -2.73
CA CYS A 211 15.57 -4.49 -2.58
C CYS A 211 16.98 -5.02 -2.86
N LYS A 212 17.19 -6.32 -2.79
CA LYS A 212 18.47 -6.98 -3.07
C LYS A 212 18.63 -7.39 -4.52
N GLN A 213 17.56 -7.34 -5.32
CA GLN A 213 17.64 -7.74 -6.72
C GLN A 213 18.44 -6.70 -7.52
N PRO A 214 19.46 -7.13 -8.29
CA PRO A 214 20.18 -6.24 -9.20
C PRO A 214 19.23 -5.68 -10.28
N ASP A 215 18.32 -6.51 -10.76
CA ASP A 215 17.23 -6.13 -11.66
C ASP A 215 15.87 -6.46 -11.04
N SER A 216 15.28 -5.46 -10.39
CA SER A 216 13.98 -5.59 -9.74
C SER A 216 12.83 -5.75 -10.74
N CYS A 217 12.95 -5.18 -11.95
CA CYS A 217 11.95 -5.35 -13.01
C CYS A 217 11.90 -6.80 -13.48
N LYS A 218 13.07 -7.39 -13.75
CA LYS A 218 13.16 -8.81 -14.14
C LYS A 218 12.59 -9.71 -13.06
N TYR A 219 12.97 -9.48 -11.79
CA TYR A 219 12.45 -10.26 -10.66
C TYR A 219 10.91 -10.23 -10.59
N ILE A 220 10.31 -9.03 -10.69
CA ILE A 220 8.84 -8.88 -10.66
C ILE A 220 8.21 -9.56 -11.89
N ALA A 221 8.78 -9.37 -13.10
CA ALA A 221 8.29 -9.99 -14.31
C ALA A 221 8.30 -11.52 -14.22
N ASP A 222 9.37 -12.11 -13.70
CA ASP A 222 9.47 -13.55 -13.53
C ASP A 222 8.42 -14.08 -12.54
N LYS A 223 8.14 -13.35 -11.45
CA LYS A 223 7.06 -13.67 -10.54
C LYS A 223 5.67 -13.57 -11.19
N LEU A 224 5.44 -12.56 -12.01
CA LEU A 224 4.16 -12.37 -12.70
C LEU A 224 3.88 -13.49 -13.73
N LYS A 225 4.92 -14.04 -14.35
CA LYS A 225 4.80 -15.21 -15.24
C LYS A 225 4.23 -16.44 -14.53
N GLU A 226 4.53 -16.61 -13.21
CA GLU A 226 4.00 -17.72 -12.41
C GLU A 226 2.46 -17.72 -12.34
N VAL A 227 1.82 -16.55 -12.58
CA VAL A 227 0.37 -16.36 -12.58
C VAL A 227 -0.19 -15.98 -13.95
N GLY A 228 0.56 -16.25 -15.01
CA GLY A 228 0.10 -16.08 -16.41
C GLY A 228 0.04 -14.63 -16.88
N ILE A 229 0.90 -13.76 -16.33
CA ILE A 229 1.10 -12.39 -16.82
C ILE A 229 2.49 -12.31 -17.43
N THR A 230 2.58 -12.23 -18.77
CA THR A 230 3.85 -12.35 -19.52
C THR A 230 4.23 -11.08 -20.27
N ASP A 231 3.29 -10.20 -20.55
CA ASP A 231 3.45 -9.05 -21.47
C ASP A 231 3.40 -7.68 -20.79
N ILE A 232 3.54 -7.66 -19.45
CA ILE A 232 3.53 -6.42 -18.69
C ILE A 232 4.87 -5.68 -18.82
N LYS A 233 4.81 -4.40 -19.17
CA LYS A 233 5.99 -3.53 -19.23
C LYS A 233 6.23 -2.91 -17.86
N LEU A 234 7.36 -3.23 -17.25
CA LEU A 234 7.79 -2.68 -15.96
C LEU A 234 8.84 -1.59 -16.16
N LYS A 235 8.87 -0.63 -15.26
CA LYS A 235 9.86 0.44 -15.21
C LYS A 235 10.52 0.47 -13.84
N LYS A 236 11.84 0.65 -13.81
CA LYS A 236 12.52 0.90 -12.53
C LYS A 236 12.05 2.24 -11.96
N PRO A 237 11.52 2.27 -10.73
CA PRO A 237 11.02 3.51 -10.13
C PRO A 237 12.17 4.47 -9.78
N ASP A 238 11.94 5.75 -10.01
CA ASP A 238 12.88 6.84 -9.67
C ASP A 238 12.83 7.17 -8.16
N MET A 239 12.77 6.15 -7.32
CA MET A 239 12.68 6.33 -5.87
C MET A 239 14.02 6.04 -5.22
N VAL A 240 14.51 6.98 -4.44
CA VAL A 240 15.69 6.79 -3.62
C VAL A 240 15.33 5.82 -2.50
N LYS A 241 16.06 4.71 -2.46
CA LYS A 241 15.96 3.75 -1.38
C LYS A 241 16.40 4.44 -0.09
N GLN A 242 15.49 4.54 0.87
CA GLN A 242 15.77 5.10 2.20
C GLN A 242 16.68 4.18 3.07
N SER A 243 17.39 3.23 2.44
CA SER A 243 18.21 2.22 3.15
C SER A 243 19.47 2.78 3.81
N THR A 244 19.98 3.92 3.33
CA THR A 244 21.05 4.66 4.01
C THR A 244 20.63 5.23 5.36
N GLN A 245 19.33 5.35 5.60
CA GLN A 245 18.81 5.69 6.92
C GLN A 245 19.07 4.58 7.96
N ARG A 246 19.31 3.34 7.55
CA ARG A 246 19.56 2.24 8.47
C ARG A 246 20.92 2.37 9.16
N GLU A 247 21.93 2.89 8.48
CA GLU A 247 23.26 3.12 9.06
C GLU A 247 23.22 4.22 10.12
N HIS A 248 22.54 5.32 9.85
CA HIS A 248 22.31 6.36 10.85
C HIS A 248 21.35 5.92 11.95
N TYR A 249 20.39 5.06 11.66
CA TYR A 249 19.49 4.47 12.65
C TYR A 249 20.20 3.60 13.64
N ASP A 250 21.13 2.79 13.15
CA ASP A 250 21.82 1.85 13.98
C ASP A 250 22.60 2.59 15.08
N ASP A 251 23.09 3.79 14.86
CA ASP A 251 23.87 4.51 15.85
C ASP A 251 22.99 5.26 16.86
N THR A 252 21.93 5.90 16.46
CA THR A 252 21.08 6.68 17.38
C THR A 252 20.00 5.83 18.04
N PHE A 253 19.39 4.89 17.32
CA PHE A 253 18.48 3.91 17.91
C PHE A 253 19.24 2.96 18.85
N LYS A 254 20.51 2.64 18.56
CA LYS A 254 21.39 1.89 19.46
C LYS A 254 21.69 2.61 20.76
N THR A 255 21.79 3.93 20.77
CA THR A 255 22.14 4.66 21.99
C THR A 255 20.96 4.91 22.91
N TYR A 256 19.83 5.35 22.42
CA TYR A 256 18.70 5.79 23.27
C TYR A 256 17.61 4.71 23.47
N HIS A 257 17.26 3.97 22.43
CA HIS A 257 16.25 2.91 22.50
C HIS A 257 16.85 1.51 22.66
N ALA A 258 18.12 1.35 22.37
CA ALA A 258 18.77 0.04 22.43
C ALA A 258 18.82 -0.53 23.84
N ARG A 259 18.86 0.31 24.89
CA ARG A 259 18.79 -0.17 26.26
C ARG A 259 17.39 -0.70 26.57
N ALA A 260 16.37 0.12 26.38
CA ALA A 260 14.98 -0.27 26.60
C ALA A 260 14.54 -1.41 25.64
N PHE A 261 15.03 -1.40 24.40
CA PHE A 261 14.80 -2.47 23.45
C PHE A 261 15.49 -3.78 23.87
N ARG A 262 16.75 -3.72 24.32
CA ARG A 262 17.50 -4.90 24.80
C ARG A 262 16.88 -5.49 26.03
N GLU A 263 16.43 -4.69 26.99
CA GLU A 263 15.72 -5.14 28.18
C GLU A 263 14.45 -5.93 27.87
N HIS A 264 13.79 -5.61 26.76
CA HIS A 264 12.55 -6.28 26.34
C HIS A 264 12.73 -7.24 25.15
N TYR A 265 13.92 -7.34 24.58
CA TYR A 265 14.13 -8.05 23.31
C TYR A 265 13.74 -9.52 23.40
N HIS A 266 14.10 -10.22 24.47
CA HIS A 266 13.75 -11.62 24.65
C HIS A 266 12.24 -11.86 24.64
N ASP A 267 11.48 -10.96 25.24
CA ASP A 267 10.02 -11.05 25.32
C ASP A 267 9.34 -10.78 23.98
N ILE A 268 9.94 -9.92 23.15
CA ILE A 268 9.33 -9.46 21.91
C ILE A 268 9.90 -10.08 20.65
N LYS A 269 10.98 -10.86 20.74
CA LYS A 269 11.71 -11.46 19.59
C LYS A 269 10.77 -12.14 18.58
N LYS A 270 9.80 -12.91 19.03
CA LYS A 270 8.81 -13.60 18.19
C LYS A 270 7.87 -12.67 17.42
N TYR A 271 7.80 -11.39 17.81
CA TYR A 271 6.95 -10.39 17.19
C TYR A 271 7.72 -9.46 16.24
N THR A 272 9.04 -9.61 16.11
CA THR A 272 9.88 -8.70 15.30
C THR A 272 9.93 -9.05 13.84
N SER A 273 9.50 -10.25 13.47
CA SER A 273 9.53 -10.71 12.08
C SER A 273 8.27 -11.50 11.72
N TYR A 274 7.96 -11.53 10.42
CA TYR A 274 6.88 -12.30 9.84
C TYR A 274 7.34 -12.95 8.54
N LYS A 275 6.81 -14.12 8.23
CA LYS A 275 6.98 -14.78 6.94
C LYS A 275 5.59 -15.11 6.39
N PHE A 276 5.29 -14.58 5.21
CA PHE A 276 4.03 -14.83 4.51
C PHE A 276 3.94 -16.28 4.00
#